data_2966d77ce16110e29afeb4f57c1f0fa0
#
_entry.id   2966d77ce16110e29afeb4f57c1f0fa0
#
_cell.length_a   1.000
_cell.length_b   1.000
_cell.length_c   1.000
_cell.angle_alpha   90.00
_cell.angle_beta   90.00
_cell.angle_gamma   90.00
#
_symmetry.space_group_name_H-M   'P 1'
#
loop_
_entity.id
_entity.type
_entity.pdbx_description
1 polymer ?
#
loop_
_entity_poly.entity_id
_entity_poly.type
_entity_poly.pdbx_seq_one_letter_code
_entity_poly.pdbx_strand_id
1 'polypeptide(L)'
;MIETYGFLAVFTAQVLAMSVLYPARFSRYVREQANSLPAERLAQLYPGVDLKLSTERFLTRYRAVNMGIAVLGLLLLGGLFYYMRRLDWKDERVIALSAAYFMMQMLPLMFVTWLGFRLNKVHKRSLLEGKRKATLQRRGLFDFISPFVVFLAVSSYFLVVAFVMYFQREPFPGFGLIGALTLTYASQAFVVYWTLYGKKANPLVTHAGHLHNIGLAVKTIVYGCILCSLFFAFVFAVDLLDLKRWVPLAQSVCLLITTFLVLMSLRTPAREPEVDELGSSPAP
;
A
#
# COMPACT_ATOMS: atom_id res chain seq x y z
N MET A 1 13.46 -10.72 28.34
CA MET A 1 13.38 -11.93 27.51
C MET A 1 12.10 -11.98 26.68
N ILE A 2 10.91 -11.83 27.27
CA ILE A 2 9.61 -11.88 26.54
C ILE A 2 9.56 -10.82 25.40
N GLU A 3 10.04 -9.62 25.66
CA GLU A 3 10.07 -8.52 24.70
C GLU A 3 10.94 -8.85 23.46
N THR A 4 12.10 -9.47 23.67
CA THR A 4 13.02 -9.89 22.59
C THR A 4 12.36 -10.91 21.68
N TYR A 5 11.78 -11.97 22.26
CA TYR A 5 11.12 -13.00 21.48
C TYR A 5 9.85 -12.46 20.78
N GLY A 6 9.11 -11.55 21.44
CA GLY A 6 7.96 -10.87 20.86
C GLY A 6 8.34 -10.06 19.62
N PHE A 7 9.38 -9.25 19.71
CA PHE A 7 9.89 -8.49 18.55
C PHE A 7 10.34 -9.42 17.42
N LEU A 8 11.15 -10.45 17.74
CA LEU A 8 11.64 -11.38 16.72
C LEU A 8 10.49 -12.11 16.01
N ALA A 9 9.46 -12.52 16.75
CA ALA A 9 8.28 -13.17 16.18
C ALA A 9 7.49 -12.23 15.26
N VAL A 10 7.22 -10.99 15.70
CA VAL A 10 6.47 -10.00 14.92
C VAL A 10 7.27 -9.54 13.71
N PHE A 11 8.58 -9.32 13.86
CA PHE A 11 9.44 -8.96 12.74
C PHE A 11 9.54 -10.10 11.70
N THR A 12 9.64 -11.35 12.15
CA THR A 12 9.58 -12.51 11.24
C THR A 12 8.26 -12.56 10.50
N ALA A 13 7.14 -12.38 11.19
CA ALA A 13 5.81 -12.33 10.57
C ALA A 13 5.71 -11.19 9.55
N GLN A 14 6.28 -10.01 9.85
CA GLN A 14 6.37 -8.89 8.91
C GLN A 14 7.18 -9.25 7.66
N VAL A 15 8.37 -9.84 7.82
CA VAL A 15 9.22 -10.27 6.69
C VAL A 15 8.46 -11.23 5.80
N LEU A 16 7.82 -12.25 6.37
CA LEU A 16 7.05 -13.25 5.63
C LEU A 16 5.82 -12.63 4.96
N ALA A 17 5.07 -11.78 5.67
CA ALA A 17 3.88 -11.14 5.14
C ALA A 17 4.19 -10.23 3.95
N MET A 18 5.19 -9.35 4.07
CA MET A 18 5.51 -8.37 3.03
C MET A 18 6.34 -8.94 1.89
N SER A 19 7.30 -9.81 2.19
CA SER A 19 8.25 -10.28 1.16
C SER A 19 7.90 -11.63 0.55
N VAL A 20 6.95 -12.38 1.14
CA VAL A 20 6.50 -13.68 0.60
C VAL A 20 5.00 -13.68 0.28
N LEU A 21 4.13 -13.43 1.28
CA LEU A 21 2.68 -13.53 1.09
C LEU A 21 2.13 -12.47 0.15
N TYR A 22 2.54 -11.21 0.35
CA TYR A 22 2.08 -10.11 -0.50
C TYR A 22 2.50 -10.30 -1.98
N PRO A 23 3.78 -10.56 -2.33
CA PRO A 23 4.18 -10.82 -3.70
C PRO A 23 3.50 -12.04 -4.33
N ALA A 24 3.23 -13.09 -3.54
CA ALA A 24 2.53 -14.27 -4.03
C ALA A 24 1.07 -13.93 -4.40
N ARG A 25 0.32 -13.24 -3.53
CA ARG A 25 -1.06 -12.82 -3.80
C ARG A 25 -1.13 -11.79 -4.91
N PHE A 26 -0.25 -10.80 -4.90
CA PHE A 26 -0.17 -9.80 -5.96
C PHE A 26 0.10 -10.45 -7.32
N SER A 27 1.03 -11.40 -7.39
CA SER A 27 1.31 -12.12 -8.65
C SER A 27 0.10 -12.92 -9.14
N ARG A 28 -0.64 -13.54 -8.23
CA ARG A 28 -1.89 -14.25 -8.58
C ARG A 28 -2.93 -13.27 -9.13
N TYR A 29 -3.17 -12.17 -8.43
CA TYR A 29 -4.08 -11.12 -8.86
C TYR A 29 -3.76 -10.59 -10.26
N VAL A 30 -2.49 -10.26 -10.54
CA VAL A 30 -2.05 -9.76 -11.85
C VAL A 30 -2.25 -10.81 -12.94
N ARG A 31 -1.96 -12.09 -12.67
CA ARG A 31 -2.22 -13.18 -13.62
C ARG A 31 -3.71 -13.36 -13.93
N GLU A 32 -4.55 -13.33 -12.92
CA GLU A 32 -6.01 -13.42 -13.07
C GLU A 32 -6.53 -12.28 -13.94
N GLN A 33 -6.04 -11.06 -13.70
CA GLN A 33 -6.37 -9.90 -14.54
C GLN A 33 -5.88 -10.04 -15.98
N ALA A 34 -4.66 -10.52 -16.20
CA ALA A 34 -4.10 -10.72 -17.53
C ALA A 34 -4.81 -11.84 -18.31
N ASN A 35 -5.33 -12.85 -17.60
CA ASN A 35 -6.04 -13.98 -18.20
C ASN A 35 -7.56 -13.73 -18.36
N SER A 36 -8.11 -12.68 -17.75
CA SER A 36 -9.55 -12.38 -17.84
C SER A 36 -9.97 -11.85 -19.21
N LEU A 37 -9.03 -11.40 -20.04
CA LEU A 37 -9.30 -10.85 -21.36
C LEU A 37 -8.85 -11.80 -22.47
N PRO A 38 -9.62 -11.86 -23.59
CA PRO A 38 -9.21 -12.56 -24.81
C PRO A 38 -7.90 -12.00 -25.35
N ALA A 39 -7.07 -12.88 -25.93
CA ALA A 39 -5.76 -12.50 -26.47
C ALA A 39 -5.88 -11.42 -27.58
N GLU A 40 -6.92 -11.48 -28.41
CA GLU A 40 -7.20 -10.51 -29.46
C GLU A 40 -7.46 -9.11 -28.89
N ARG A 41 -8.21 -9.00 -27.80
CA ARG A 41 -8.50 -7.73 -27.13
C ARG A 41 -7.27 -7.15 -26.46
N LEU A 42 -6.41 -8.01 -25.92
CA LEU A 42 -5.11 -7.61 -25.35
C LEU A 42 -4.17 -7.07 -26.44
N ALA A 43 -4.13 -7.70 -27.63
CA ALA A 43 -3.32 -7.24 -28.76
C ALA A 43 -3.80 -5.88 -29.30
N GLN A 44 -5.11 -5.63 -29.33
CA GLN A 44 -5.68 -4.33 -29.69
C GLN A 44 -5.36 -3.23 -28.68
N LEU A 45 -5.39 -3.55 -27.39
CA LEU A 45 -5.13 -2.59 -26.30
C LEU A 45 -3.64 -2.25 -26.17
N TYR A 46 -2.76 -3.20 -26.51
CA TYR A 46 -1.29 -3.06 -26.37
C TYR A 46 -0.59 -3.53 -27.66
N PRO A 47 -0.73 -2.77 -28.77
CA PRO A 47 -0.13 -3.15 -30.04
C PRO A 47 1.39 -3.28 -29.94
N GLY A 48 1.94 -4.40 -30.41
CA GLY A 48 3.36 -4.67 -30.44
C GLY A 48 3.98 -5.16 -29.13
N VAL A 49 3.18 -5.38 -28.08
CA VAL A 49 3.67 -5.91 -26.80
C VAL A 49 2.97 -7.23 -26.49
N ASP A 50 3.74 -8.32 -26.38
CA ASP A 50 3.23 -9.55 -25.77
C ASP A 50 3.08 -9.35 -24.26
N LEU A 51 1.87 -8.92 -23.87
CA LEU A 51 1.56 -8.57 -22.51
C LEU A 51 1.69 -9.77 -21.55
N LYS A 52 1.32 -10.98 -22.01
CA LYS A 52 1.40 -12.19 -21.19
C LYS A 52 2.84 -12.54 -20.86
N LEU A 53 3.71 -12.60 -21.86
CA LEU A 53 5.13 -12.91 -21.70
C LEU A 53 5.85 -11.83 -20.88
N SER A 54 5.54 -10.57 -21.15
CA SER A 54 6.11 -9.43 -20.40
C SER A 54 5.70 -9.45 -18.93
N THR A 55 4.42 -9.76 -18.65
CA THR A 55 3.89 -9.88 -17.29
C THR A 55 4.56 -11.03 -16.53
N GLU A 56 4.70 -12.21 -17.13
CA GLU A 56 5.34 -13.34 -16.46
C GLU A 56 6.83 -13.07 -16.17
N ARG A 57 7.57 -12.46 -17.10
CA ARG A 57 8.96 -12.05 -16.86
C ARG A 57 9.06 -11.03 -15.72
N PHE A 58 8.13 -10.07 -15.69
CA PHE A 58 8.06 -9.09 -14.61
C PHE A 58 7.77 -9.75 -13.27
N LEU A 59 6.76 -10.60 -13.19
CA LEU A 59 6.36 -11.29 -11.96
C LEU A 59 7.47 -12.21 -11.42
N THR A 60 8.21 -12.87 -12.31
CA THR A 60 9.35 -13.71 -11.92
C THR A 60 10.46 -12.86 -11.28
N ARG A 61 10.83 -11.73 -11.92
CA ARG A 61 11.82 -10.80 -11.35
C ARG A 61 11.35 -10.18 -10.04
N TYR A 62 10.08 -9.76 -9.99
CA TYR A 62 9.46 -9.20 -8.80
C TYR A 62 9.50 -10.17 -7.61
N ARG A 63 9.19 -11.44 -7.83
CA ARG A 63 9.29 -12.49 -6.80
C ARG A 63 10.74 -12.74 -6.38
N ALA A 64 11.67 -12.80 -7.32
CA ALA A 64 13.08 -13.01 -7.02
C ALA A 64 13.65 -11.88 -6.15
N VAL A 65 13.35 -10.61 -6.46
CA VAL A 65 13.76 -9.46 -5.65
C VAL A 65 13.16 -9.54 -4.25
N ASN A 66 11.85 -9.82 -4.12
CA ASN A 66 11.22 -9.93 -2.80
C ASN A 66 11.75 -11.13 -1.99
N MET A 67 12.08 -12.24 -2.65
CA MET A 67 12.74 -13.38 -1.99
C MET A 67 14.14 -13.00 -1.48
N GLY A 68 14.92 -12.26 -2.27
CA GLY A 68 16.20 -11.70 -1.82
C GLY A 68 16.06 -10.80 -0.60
N ILE A 69 15.03 -9.93 -0.59
CA ILE A 69 14.70 -9.07 0.57
C ILE A 69 14.28 -9.93 1.77
N ALA A 70 13.52 -11.01 1.58
CA ALA A 70 13.14 -11.94 2.65
C ALA A 70 14.37 -12.60 3.28
N VAL A 71 15.27 -13.13 2.45
CA VAL A 71 16.52 -13.76 2.91
C VAL A 71 17.37 -12.76 3.69
N LEU A 72 17.53 -11.54 3.16
CA LEU A 72 18.27 -10.48 3.86
C LEU A 72 17.60 -10.12 5.20
N GLY A 73 16.28 -10.07 5.27
CA GLY A 73 15.54 -9.84 6.52
C GLY A 73 15.74 -10.94 7.55
N LEU A 74 15.78 -12.20 7.11
CA LEU A 74 16.05 -13.33 8.01
C LEU A 74 17.51 -13.33 8.49
N LEU A 75 18.46 -12.98 7.62
CA LEU A 75 19.88 -12.81 8.02
C LEU A 75 20.05 -11.66 9.02
N LEU A 76 19.37 -10.55 8.77
CA LEU A 76 19.35 -9.41 9.69
C LEU A 76 18.73 -9.78 11.03
N LEU A 77 17.65 -10.57 11.03
CA LEU A 77 17.04 -11.10 12.25
C LEU A 77 18.01 -11.98 13.04
N GLY A 78 18.72 -12.89 12.36
CA GLY A 78 19.75 -13.73 12.98
C GLY A 78 20.90 -12.90 13.56
N GLY A 79 21.35 -11.89 12.83
CA GLY A 79 22.35 -10.93 13.28
C GLY A 79 21.88 -10.12 14.49
N LEU A 80 20.67 -9.60 14.47
CA LEU A 80 20.05 -8.90 15.59
C LEU A 80 19.93 -9.81 16.81
N PHE A 81 19.47 -11.06 16.64
CA PHE A 81 19.36 -12.02 17.73
C PHE A 81 20.73 -12.30 18.38
N TYR A 82 21.78 -12.46 17.58
CA TYR A 82 23.13 -12.63 18.09
C TYR A 82 23.65 -11.39 18.83
N TYR A 83 23.38 -10.21 18.27
CA TYR A 83 23.82 -8.92 18.78
C TYR A 83 23.10 -8.53 20.08
N MET A 84 21.80 -8.80 20.15
CA MET A 84 20.95 -8.54 21.32
C MET A 84 21.33 -9.33 22.58
N ARG A 85 22.04 -10.45 22.43
CA ARG A 85 22.60 -11.17 23.57
C ARG A 85 23.82 -10.47 24.19
N ARG A 86 24.43 -9.51 23.45
CA ARG A 86 25.67 -8.84 23.85
C ARG A 86 25.53 -7.34 24.09
N LEU A 87 24.51 -6.70 23.58
CA LEU A 87 24.28 -5.25 23.67
C LEU A 87 22.91 -4.90 24.25
N ASP A 88 22.84 -3.71 24.83
CA ASP A 88 21.62 -3.17 25.41
C ASP A 88 20.62 -2.81 24.28
N TRP A 89 19.35 -3.17 24.45
CA TRP A 89 18.24 -2.88 23.53
C TRP A 89 17.98 -1.39 23.26
N LYS A 90 18.60 -0.52 24.05
CA LYS A 90 18.52 0.93 23.92
C LYS A 90 19.36 1.49 22.76
N ASP A 91 20.09 0.63 22.02
CA ASP A 91 20.95 1.09 20.95
C ASP A 91 20.10 1.63 19.77
N GLU A 92 20.23 2.91 19.49
CA GLU A 92 19.58 3.59 18.34
C GLU A 92 19.87 2.92 17.00
N ARG A 93 20.96 2.15 16.92
CA ARG A 93 21.32 1.35 15.73
C ARG A 93 20.28 0.27 15.42
N VAL A 94 19.67 -0.35 16.42
CA VAL A 94 18.63 -1.37 16.23
C VAL A 94 17.39 -0.73 15.61
N ILE A 95 17.01 0.45 16.08
CA ILE A 95 15.88 1.22 15.55
C ILE A 95 16.17 1.65 14.10
N ALA A 96 17.35 2.21 13.87
CA ALA A 96 17.77 2.66 12.52
C ALA A 96 17.83 1.49 11.53
N LEU A 97 18.33 0.32 11.94
CA LEU A 97 18.45 -0.87 11.10
C LEU A 97 17.08 -1.44 10.73
N SER A 98 16.15 -1.50 11.70
CA SER A 98 14.77 -1.94 11.45
C SER A 98 14.04 -0.98 10.50
N ALA A 99 14.23 0.34 10.65
CA ALA A 99 13.68 1.36 9.77
C ALA A 99 14.27 1.28 8.35
N ALA A 100 15.59 1.09 8.21
CA ALA A 100 16.24 0.91 6.91
C ALA A 100 15.74 -0.35 6.19
N TYR A 101 15.58 -1.45 6.90
CA TYR A 101 15.02 -2.67 6.34
C TYR A 101 13.56 -2.46 5.89
N PHE A 102 12.75 -1.75 6.65
CA PHE A 102 11.41 -1.35 6.25
C PHE A 102 11.40 -0.57 4.93
N MET A 103 12.24 0.46 4.82
CA MET A 103 12.35 1.25 3.58
C MET A 103 12.71 0.35 2.40
N MET A 104 13.61 -0.62 2.59
CA MET A 104 13.96 -1.58 1.56
C MET A 104 12.78 -2.47 1.15
N GLN A 105 11.92 -2.89 2.09
CA GLN A 105 10.70 -3.65 1.79
C GLN A 105 9.69 -2.83 0.96
N MET A 106 9.71 -1.50 1.06
CA MET A 106 8.84 -0.63 0.27
C MET A 106 9.30 -0.45 -1.18
N LEU A 107 10.60 -0.63 -1.49
CA LEU A 107 11.14 -0.42 -2.83
C LEU A 107 10.44 -1.22 -3.94
N PRO A 108 10.17 -2.54 -3.80
CA PRO A 108 9.45 -3.30 -4.81
C PRO A 108 8.02 -2.78 -5.05
N LEU A 109 7.33 -2.30 -4.00
CA LEU A 109 6.00 -1.70 -4.10
C LEU A 109 6.03 -0.39 -4.88
N MET A 110 7.00 0.46 -4.61
CA MET A 110 7.20 1.71 -5.35
C MET A 110 7.50 1.44 -6.83
N PHE A 111 8.31 0.42 -7.11
CA PHE A 111 8.62 0.02 -8.49
C PHE A 111 7.38 -0.49 -9.25
N VAL A 112 6.54 -1.32 -8.61
CA VAL A 112 5.26 -1.78 -9.17
C VAL A 112 4.35 -0.60 -9.50
N THR A 113 4.22 0.34 -8.57
CA THR A 113 3.42 1.55 -8.75
C THR A 113 3.91 2.37 -9.94
N TRP A 114 5.22 2.59 -10.02
CA TRP A 114 5.85 3.31 -11.12
C TRP A 114 5.66 2.62 -12.48
N LEU A 115 5.79 1.29 -12.53
CA LEU A 115 5.53 0.50 -13.74
C LEU A 115 4.06 0.62 -14.17
N GLY A 116 3.12 0.57 -13.23
CA GLY A 116 1.71 0.82 -13.49
C GLY A 116 1.45 2.18 -14.15
N PHE A 117 2.16 3.22 -13.72
CA PHE A 117 2.09 4.53 -14.38
C PHE A 117 2.63 4.51 -15.82
N ARG A 118 3.71 3.78 -16.09
CA ARG A 118 4.25 3.63 -17.45
C ARG A 118 3.30 2.90 -18.38
N LEU A 119 2.75 1.77 -17.96
CA LEU A 119 1.79 0.99 -18.75
C LEU A 119 0.54 1.81 -19.06
N ASN A 120 0.04 2.59 -18.11
CA ASN A 120 -1.08 3.52 -18.35
C ASN A 120 -0.77 4.61 -19.39
N LYS A 121 0.50 5.03 -19.55
CA LYS A 121 0.90 5.98 -20.59
C LYS A 121 0.85 5.36 -21.99
N VAL A 122 1.32 4.12 -22.14
CA VAL A 122 1.29 3.39 -23.43
C VAL A 122 -0.15 3.18 -23.87
N HIS A 123 -1.00 2.75 -22.94
CA HIS A 123 -2.42 2.52 -23.21
C HIS A 123 -3.20 3.79 -23.61
N LYS A 124 -2.87 4.95 -23.04
CA LYS A 124 -3.52 6.22 -23.44
C LYS A 124 -3.30 6.58 -24.91
N ARG A 125 -2.19 6.16 -25.51
CA ARG A 125 -1.90 6.44 -26.92
C ARG A 125 -2.77 5.60 -27.86
N SER A 126 -3.09 4.36 -27.48
CA SER A 126 -3.94 3.49 -28.30
C SER A 126 -5.44 3.81 -28.21
N LEU A 127 -5.89 4.45 -27.11
CA LEU A 127 -7.31 4.82 -26.91
C LEU A 127 -7.72 6.16 -27.52
N LEU A 128 -6.80 6.96 -28.05
CA LEU A 128 -7.12 8.26 -28.64
C LEU A 128 -7.95 8.16 -29.92
N GLU A 129 -8.04 6.98 -30.55
CA GLU A 129 -8.75 6.73 -31.81
C GLU A 129 -10.22 6.29 -31.63
N GLY A 130 -10.69 6.02 -30.41
CA GLY A 130 -12.06 5.55 -30.14
C GLY A 130 -13.01 6.64 -29.63
N LYS A 131 -14.26 6.70 -30.18
CA LYS A 131 -15.33 7.56 -29.66
C LYS A 131 -15.60 7.31 -28.19
N ARG A 132 -15.31 8.28 -27.32
CA ARG A 132 -15.55 8.18 -25.86
C ARG A 132 -17.00 8.51 -25.55
N LYS A 133 -17.76 7.57 -25.00
CA LYS A 133 -18.97 7.89 -24.24
C LYS A 133 -18.53 8.41 -22.85
N ALA A 134 -18.57 9.73 -22.67
CA ALA A 134 -18.29 10.35 -21.38
C ALA A 134 -19.56 10.29 -20.52
N THR A 135 -19.63 9.38 -19.59
CA THR A 135 -20.60 9.46 -18.50
C THR A 135 -20.05 10.43 -17.46
N LEU A 136 -20.64 11.62 -17.39
CA LEU A 136 -20.35 12.67 -16.41
C LEU A 136 -20.95 12.28 -15.03
N GLN A 137 -20.40 11.27 -14.38
CA GLN A 137 -20.79 10.95 -13.02
C GLN A 137 -19.85 11.69 -12.07
N ARG A 138 -20.39 12.69 -11.36
CA ARG A 138 -19.65 13.44 -10.33
C ARG A 138 -19.33 12.48 -9.18
N ARG A 139 -18.06 12.24 -8.92
CA ARG A 139 -17.58 11.32 -7.87
C ARG A 139 -17.18 12.14 -6.66
N GLY A 140 -17.88 11.97 -5.55
CA GLY A 140 -17.54 12.56 -4.26
C GLY A 140 -16.70 11.60 -3.39
N LEU A 141 -15.92 12.14 -2.46
CA LEU A 141 -15.20 11.34 -1.46
C LEU A 141 -16.18 10.49 -0.63
N PHE A 142 -17.31 11.10 -0.27
CA PHE A 142 -18.32 10.50 0.61
C PHE A 142 -19.18 9.42 -0.06
N ASP A 143 -19.08 9.25 -1.37
CA ASP A 143 -19.69 8.10 -2.07
C ASP A 143 -18.95 6.78 -1.74
N PHE A 144 -17.71 6.87 -1.29
CA PHE A 144 -16.85 5.71 -1.02
C PHE A 144 -16.55 5.47 0.44
N ILE A 145 -16.62 6.51 1.29
CA ILE A 145 -16.28 6.42 2.72
C ILE A 145 -17.22 7.28 3.56
N SER A 146 -17.56 6.79 4.74
CA SER A 146 -18.40 7.54 5.68
C SER A 146 -17.71 8.85 6.12
N PRO A 147 -18.46 9.98 6.17
CA PRO A 147 -17.96 11.24 6.70
C PRO A 147 -17.36 11.12 8.11
N PHE A 148 -17.92 10.23 8.94
CA PHE A 148 -17.43 9.98 10.29
C PHE A 148 -15.99 9.44 10.29
N VAL A 149 -15.64 8.53 9.38
CA VAL A 149 -14.27 7.99 9.29
C VAL A 149 -13.28 9.05 8.83
N VAL A 150 -13.68 9.93 7.89
CA VAL A 150 -12.85 11.06 7.48
C VAL A 150 -12.65 12.04 8.64
N PHE A 151 -13.72 12.34 9.37
CA PHE A 151 -13.65 13.16 10.58
C PHE A 151 -12.70 12.55 11.61
N LEU A 152 -12.79 11.22 11.85
CA LEU A 152 -11.89 10.51 12.76
C LEU A 152 -10.42 10.61 12.32
N ALA A 153 -10.14 10.48 11.01
CA ALA A 153 -8.79 10.63 10.48
C ALA A 153 -8.23 12.06 10.69
N VAL A 154 -9.04 13.08 10.41
CA VAL A 154 -8.64 14.48 10.64
C VAL A 154 -8.47 14.78 12.13
N SER A 155 -9.40 14.31 12.97
CA SER A 155 -9.31 14.48 14.42
C SER A 155 -8.09 13.78 15.01
N SER A 156 -7.73 12.58 14.53
CA SER A 156 -6.54 11.87 14.99
C SER A 156 -5.25 12.64 14.69
N TYR A 157 -5.17 13.32 13.54
CA TYR A 157 -4.05 14.21 13.23
C TYR A 157 -3.91 15.34 14.26
N PHE A 158 -5.01 16.10 14.50
CA PHE A 158 -4.98 17.21 15.43
C PHE A 158 -4.72 16.76 16.87
N LEU A 159 -5.25 15.61 17.29
CA LEU A 159 -4.99 15.04 18.59
C LEU A 159 -3.50 14.72 18.78
N VAL A 160 -2.83 14.15 17.77
CA VAL A 160 -1.39 13.88 17.86
C VAL A 160 -0.60 15.18 17.90
N VAL A 161 -0.95 16.15 17.07
CA VAL A 161 -0.30 17.47 17.09
C VAL A 161 -0.46 18.13 18.46
N ALA A 162 -1.68 18.16 19.01
CA ALA A 162 -1.95 18.73 20.34
C ALA A 162 -1.20 17.96 21.44
N PHE A 163 -1.15 16.62 21.37
CA PHE A 163 -0.43 15.78 22.30
C PHE A 163 1.08 16.09 22.29
N VAL A 164 1.68 16.17 21.11
CA VAL A 164 3.10 16.51 20.96
C VAL A 164 3.37 17.92 21.48
N MET A 165 2.55 18.91 21.10
CA MET A 165 2.72 20.30 21.54
C MET A 165 2.55 20.47 23.04
N TYR A 166 1.64 19.72 23.67
CA TYR A 166 1.39 19.82 25.12
C TYR A 166 2.54 19.26 25.97
N PHE A 167 3.11 18.10 25.55
CA PHE A 167 4.16 17.42 26.33
C PHE A 167 5.58 17.82 25.90
N GLN A 168 5.73 18.59 24.83
CA GLN A 168 7.05 19.02 24.37
C GLN A 168 7.64 20.04 25.32
N ARG A 169 8.79 19.69 25.91
CA ARG A 169 9.53 20.59 26.82
C ARG A 169 10.57 21.45 26.10
N GLU A 170 11.00 21.05 24.91
CA GLU A 170 12.00 21.76 24.11
C GLU A 170 11.45 22.13 22.73
N PRO A 171 11.80 23.31 22.15
CA PRO A 171 11.12 23.83 20.98
C PRO A 171 11.36 23.07 19.68
N PHE A 172 12.34 22.16 19.59
CA PHE A 172 12.73 21.58 18.29
C PHE A 172 12.48 20.08 18.03
N PRO A 173 12.54 19.13 18.97
CA PRO A 173 12.40 17.71 18.64
C PRO A 173 11.03 17.33 18.06
N GLY A 174 9.95 17.96 18.54
CA GLY A 174 8.59 17.67 18.08
C GLY A 174 8.28 18.20 16.69
N PHE A 175 8.98 19.21 16.19
CA PHE A 175 8.75 19.71 14.83
C PHE A 175 9.08 18.69 13.75
N GLY A 176 10.10 17.86 13.93
CA GLY A 176 10.41 16.76 13.02
C GLY A 176 9.28 15.74 12.93
N LEU A 177 8.70 15.36 14.05
CA LEU A 177 7.60 14.39 14.12
C LEU A 177 6.31 14.97 13.54
N ILE A 178 5.95 16.21 13.89
CA ILE A 178 4.80 16.92 13.32
C ILE A 178 4.98 17.12 11.81
N GLY A 179 6.18 17.50 11.37
CA GLY A 179 6.50 17.65 9.95
C GLY A 179 6.35 16.34 9.16
N ALA A 180 6.87 15.23 9.71
CA ALA A 180 6.73 13.91 9.12
C ALA A 180 5.26 13.46 9.05
N LEU A 181 4.49 13.67 10.12
CA LEU A 181 3.05 13.36 10.14
C LEU A 181 2.30 14.22 9.11
N THR A 182 2.57 15.51 9.06
CA THR A 182 1.93 16.45 8.10
C THR A 182 2.24 16.06 6.67
N LEU A 183 3.51 15.74 6.36
CA LEU A 183 3.91 15.28 5.02
C LEU A 183 3.23 13.97 4.64
N THR A 184 3.09 13.04 5.60
CA THR A 184 2.37 11.79 5.40
C THR A 184 0.90 12.05 5.06
N TYR A 185 0.21 12.90 5.82
CA TYR A 185 -1.18 13.24 5.54
C TYR A 185 -1.36 13.98 4.22
N ALA A 186 -0.49 14.93 3.92
CA ALA A 186 -0.52 15.67 2.65
C ALA A 186 -0.32 14.72 1.45
N SER A 187 0.63 13.79 1.54
CA SER A 187 0.87 12.79 0.49
C SER A 187 -0.33 11.85 0.31
N GLN A 188 -0.94 11.39 1.40
CA GLN A 188 -2.11 10.53 1.36
C GLN A 188 -3.35 11.26 0.83
N ALA A 189 -3.58 12.51 1.23
CA ALA A 189 -4.64 13.37 0.68
C ALA A 189 -4.45 13.58 -0.82
N PHE A 190 -3.20 13.83 -1.26
CA PHE A 190 -2.88 13.92 -2.69
C PHE A 190 -3.20 12.62 -3.43
N VAL A 191 -2.85 11.45 -2.87
CA VAL A 191 -3.15 10.15 -3.50
C VAL A 191 -4.65 9.89 -3.55
N VAL A 192 -5.43 10.24 -2.51
CA VAL A 192 -6.89 10.16 -2.50
C VAL A 192 -7.46 11.06 -3.61
N TYR A 193 -7.05 12.33 -3.65
CA TYR A 193 -7.47 13.25 -4.70
C TYR A 193 -7.17 12.70 -6.09
N TRP A 194 -5.95 12.21 -6.31
CA TRP A 194 -5.54 11.62 -7.58
C TRP A 194 -6.31 10.35 -7.94
N THR A 195 -6.69 9.55 -6.95
CA THR A 195 -7.48 8.32 -7.14
C THR A 195 -8.91 8.65 -7.53
N LEU A 196 -9.52 9.67 -6.93
CA LEU A 196 -10.90 10.09 -7.20
C LEU A 196 -11.03 10.83 -8.54
N TYR A 197 -10.15 11.80 -8.78
CA TYR A 197 -10.27 12.74 -9.91
C TYR A 197 -9.28 12.47 -11.05
N GLY A 198 -8.30 11.60 -10.82
CA GLY A 198 -7.32 11.22 -11.85
C GLY A 198 -7.99 10.51 -13.02
N LYS A 199 -7.65 10.91 -14.26
CA LYS A 199 -8.11 10.30 -15.51
C LYS A 199 -7.51 8.90 -15.71
N LYS A 200 -7.88 7.94 -14.87
CA LYS A 200 -7.42 6.55 -14.96
C LYS A 200 -8.62 5.66 -15.32
N ALA A 201 -8.86 5.43 -16.61
CA ALA A 201 -9.63 4.27 -17.02
C ALA A 201 -8.63 3.10 -17.17
N ASN A 202 -8.73 2.09 -16.32
CA ASN A 202 -8.07 0.82 -16.60
C ASN A 202 -9.02 0.03 -17.51
N PRO A 203 -8.65 -0.22 -18.77
CA PRO A 203 -9.54 -0.89 -19.74
C PRO A 203 -9.77 -2.36 -19.40
N LEU A 204 -8.95 -2.91 -18.50
CA LEU A 204 -9.02 -4.30 -18.06
C LEU A 204 -10.11 -4.52 -17.00
N VAL A 205 -10.71 -3.46 -16.47
CA VAL A 205 -11.67 -3.53 -15.36
C VAL A 205 -13.00 -2.93 -15.81
N THR A 206 -14.09 -3.62 -15.51
CA THR A 206 -15.46 -3.12 -15.75
C THR A 206 -15.69 -1.82 -14.98
N HIS A 207 -16.67 -1.03 -15.38
CA HIS A 207 -16.98 0.24 -14.71
C HIS A 207 -17.30 0.03 -13.21
N ALA A 208 -18.09 -1.00 -12.87
CA ALA A 208 -18.41 -1.38 -11.50
C ALA A 208 -17.17 -1.81 -10.71
N GLY A 209 -16.30 -2.64 -11.31
CA GLY A 209 -15.03 -3.04 -10.72
C GLY A 209 -14.08 -1.88 -10.49
N HIS A 210 -14.11 -0.87 -11.38
CA HIS A 210 -13.30 0.34 -11.22
C HIS A 210 -13.77 1.18 -10.02
N LEU A 211 -15.09 1.34 -9.83
CA LEU A 211 -15.65 2.05 -8.69
C LEU A 211 -15.35 1.32 -7.38
N HIS A 212 -15.47 -0.01 -7.38
CA HIS A 212 -15.12 -0.84 -6.23
C HIS A 212 -13.64 -0.67 -5.83
N ASN A 213 -12.73 -0.71 -6.80
CA ASN A 213 -11.29 -0.54 -6.57
C ASN A 213 -10.95 0.87 -6.04
N ILE A 214 -11.61 1.92 -6.55
CA ILE A 214 -11.49 3.28 -6.00
C ILE A 214 -11.94 3.30 -4.54
N GLY A 215 -13.10 2.73 -4.25
CA GLY A 215 -13.63 2.67 -2.90
C GLY A 215 -12.70 1.95 -1.92
N LEU A 216 -12.14 0.81 -2.32
CA LEU A 216 -11.15 0.09 -1.52
C LEU A 216 -9.87 0.91 -1.31
N ALA A 217 -9.34 1.54 -2.36
CA ALA A 217 -8.13 2.36 -2.26
C ALA A 217 -8.34 3.55 -1.32
N VAL A 218 -9.47 4.28 -1.46
CA VAL A 218 -9.80 5.41 -0.59
C VAL A 218 -9.93 4.97 0.87
N LYS A 219 -10.67 3.88 1.13
CA LYS A 219 -10.81 3.32 2.48
C LYS A 219 -9.46 2.95 3.08
N THR A 220 -8.62 2.22 2.33
CA THR A 220 -7.29 1.78 2.79
C THR A 220 -6.41 2.97 3.14
N ILE A 221 -6.42 4.03 2.34
CA ILE A 221 -5.62 5.22 2.59
C ILE A 221 -6.11 5.97 3.83
N VAL A 222 -7.42 6.16 3.99
CA VAL A 222 -7.97 6.89 5.15
C VAL A 222 -7.77 6.12 6.46
N TYR A 223 -7.95 4.79 6.44
CA TYR A 223 -7.59 3.97 7.61
C TYR A 223 -6.07 3.98 7.87
N GLY A 224 -5.26 4.04 6.81
CA GLY A 224 -3.81 4.24 6.90
C GLY A 224 -3.45 5.55 7.60
N CYS A 225 -4.18 6.66 7.35
CA CYS A 225 -3.99 7.93 8.07
C CYS A 225 -4.18 7.75 9.59
N ILE A 226 -5.27 7.12 9.99
CA ILE A 226 -5.57 6.87 11.41
C ILE A 226 -4.46 6.01 12.04
N LEU A 227 -4.07 4.93 11.36
CA LEU A 227 -3.01 4.05 11.83
C LEU A 227 -1.66 4.78 11.96
N CYS A 228 -1.32 5.63 10.99
CA CYS A 228 -0.13 6.48 11.07
C CYS A 228 -0.19 7.43 12.28
N SER A 229 -1.32 8.09 12.53
CA SER A 229 -1.48 8.95 13.70
C SER A 229 -1.27 8.17 15.00
N LEU A 230 -1.87 6.99 15.14
CA LEU A 230 -1.67 6.13 16.31
C LEU A 230 -0.20 5.71 16.47
N PHE A 231 0.46 5.39 15.38
CA PHE A 231 1.88 5.04 15.39
C PHE A 231 2.75 6.23 15.84
N PHE A 232 2.54 7.43 15.29
CA PHE A 232 3.30 8.61 15.69
C PHE A 232 3.02 9.01 17.14
N ALA A 233 1.76 8.92 17.61
CA ALA A 233 1.43 9.14 19.00
C ALA A 233 2.14 8.14 19.92
N PHE A 234 2.17 6.87 19.53
CA PHE A 234 2.87 5.82 20.26
C PHE A 234 4.37 6.07 20.31
N VAL A 235 5.01 6.40 19.18
CA VAL A 235 6.47 6.68 19.14
C VAL A 235 6.81 7.85 20.08
N PHE A 236 6.01 8.91 20.06
CA PHE A 236 6.21 10.05 20.95
C PHE A 236 5.99 9.70 22.42
N ALA A 237 4.93 8.93 22.74
CA ALA A 237 4.66 8.47 24.10
C ALA A 237 5.80 7.59 24.65
N VAL A 238 6.33 6.70 23.82
CA VAL A 238 7.45 5.82 24.14
C VAL A 238 8.74 6.61 24.39
N ASP A 239 8.98 7.67 23.61
CA ASP A 239 10.11 8.57 23.82
C ASP A 239 9.95 9.35 25.13
N LEU A 240 8.76 9.86 25.43
CA LEU A 240 8.43 10.56 26.66
C LEU A 240 8.61 9.71 27.92
N LEU A 241 8.32 8.39 27.83
CA LEU A 241 8.41 7.42 28.91
C LEU A 241 9.77 6.70 29.00
N ASP A 242 10.75 7.08 28.15
CA ASP A 242 12.06 6.40 28.01
C ASP A 242 11.94 4.88 27.72
N LEU A 243 10.90 4.51 26.95
CA LEU A 243 10.59 3.14 26.55
C LEU A 243 10.96 2.85 25.09
N LYS A 244 12.02 3.47 24.55
CA LYS A 244 12.46 3.41 23.14
C LYS A 244 12.58 1.99 22.57
N ARG A 245 12.81 1.00 23.41
CA ARG A 245 12.87 -0.43 23.05
C ARG A 245 11.59 -0.98 22.39
N TRP A 246 10.44 -0.33 22.61
CA TRP A 246 9.16 -0.75 22.03
C TRP A 246 8.92 -0.22 20.60
N VAL A 247 9.69 0.76 20.15
CA VAL A 247 9.52 1.38 18.81
C VAL A 247 9.64 0.36 17.67
N PRO A 248 10.67 -0.53 17.63
CA PRO A 248 10.78 -1.51 16.54
C PRO A 248 9.61 -2.51 16.50
N LEU A 249 9.10 -2.90 17.69
CA LEU A 249 7.93 -3.79 17.78
C LEU A 249 6.69 -3.10 17.23
N ALA A 250 6.41 -1.86 17.66
CA ALA A 250 5.26 -1.10 17.17
C ALA A 250 5.32 -0.84 15.67
N GLN A 251 6.51 -0.52 15.16
CA GLN A 251 6.75 -0.36 13.74
C GLN A 251 6.40 -1.64 12.97
N SER A 252 6.86 -2.79 13.42
CA SER A 252 6.57 -4.09 12.80
C SER A 252 5.09 -4.44 12.84
N VAL A 253 4.41 -4.17 13.97
CA VAL A 253 2.94 -4.36 14.10
C VAL A 253 2.18 -3.44 13.14
N CYS A 254 2.53 -2.16 13.09
CA CYS A 254 1.91 -1.18 12.18
C CYS A 254 2.02 -1.63 10.72
N LEU A 255 3.19 -2.15 10.34
CA LEU A 255 3.42 -2.67 9.00
C LEU A 255 2.63 -3.94 8.69
N LEU A 256 2.52 -4.86 9.64
CA LEU A 256 1.68 -6.04 9.49
C LEU A 256 0.21 -5.65 9.26
N ILE A 257 -0.31 -4.70 10.03
CA ILE A 257 -1.68 -4.20 9.86
C ILE A 257 -1.84 -3.55 8.47
N THR A 258 -0.91 -2.69 8.08
CA THR A 258 -0.92 -2.05 6.75
C THR A 258 -0.88 -3.09 5.64
N THR A 259 0.02 -4.09 5.75
CA THR A 259 0.11 -5.19 4.77
C THR A 259 -1.20 -5.96 4.68
N PHE A 260 -1.83 -6.25 5.81
CA PHE A 260 -3.12 -6.94 5.84
C PHE A 260 -4.22 -6.12 5.16
N LEU A 261 -4.30 -4.81 5.41
CA LEU A 261 -5.26 -3.91 4.74
C LEU A 261 -5.05 -3.91 3.22
N VAL A 262 -3.79 -3.83 2.78
CA VAL A 262 -3.46 -3.88 1.35
C VAL A 262 -3.78 -5.26 0.74
N LEU A 263 -3.51 -6.35 1.46
CA LEU A 263 -3.88 -7.71 1.01
C LEU A 263 -5.39 -7.90 0.88
N MET A 264 -6.18 -7.27 1.74
CA MET A 264 -7.65 -7.27 1.61
C MET A 264 -8.12 -6.50 0.38
N SER A 265 -7.41 -5.44 -0.02
CA SER A 265 -7.74 -4.67 -1.22
C SER A 265 -7.44 -5.40 -2.53
N LEU A 266 -6.58 -6.44 -2.51
CA LEU A 266 -6.25 -7.29 -3.67
C LEU A 266 -7.29 -8.40 -3.92
N ARG A 267 -8.42 -8.42 -3.22
CA ARG A 267 -9.50 -9.38 -3.54
C ARG A 267 -10.09 -9.01 -4.90
N THR A 268 -10.04 -9.94 -5.83
CA THR A 268 -10.75 -9.83 -7.12
C THR A 268 -12.25 -9.72 -6.83
N PRO A 269 -12.95 -8.69 -7.32
CA PRO A 269 -14.41 -8.70 -7.26
C PRO A 269 -14.90 -9.94 -7.98
N ALA A 270 -15.89 -10.62 -7.38
CA ALA A 270 -16.55 -11.74 -8.02
C ALA A 270 -16.97 -11.31 -9.44
N ARG A 271 -16.63 -12.14 -10.41
CA ARG A 271 -16.99 -11.93 -11.82
C ARG A 271 -18.52 -11.92 -11.85
N GLU A 272 -19.13 -10.74 -11.96
CA GLU A 272 -20.51 -10.71 -12.39
C GLU A 272 -20.55 -11.37 -13.77
N PRO A 273 -21.43 -12.35 -14.00
CA PRO A 273 -21.60 -12.91 -15.32
C PRO A 273 -21.91 -11.73 -16.24
N GLU A 274 -21.08 -11.55 -17.26
CA GLU A 274 -21.35 -10.64 -18.37
C GLU A 274 -22.65 -11.18 -19.01
N VAL A 275 -23.77 -10.60 -18.58
CA VAL A 275 -25.07 -10.87 -19.22
C VAL A 275 -24.86 -10.39 -20.65
N ASP A 276 -24.94 -11.32 -21.60
CA ASP A 276 -24.91 -11.11 -23.02
C ASP A 276 -26.05 -10.13 -23.44
N GLU A 277 -25.92 -8.86 -23.10
CA GLU A 277 -26.80 -7.80 -23.60
C GLU A 277 -26.55 -7.45 -25.08
N LEU A 278 -25.69 -8.23 -25.75
CA LEU A 278 -25.40 -8.05 -27.19
C LEU A 278 -26.22 -8.99 -28.10
N GLY A 279 -27.18 -9.74 -27.55
CA GLY A 279 -27.91 -10.79 -28.30
C GLY A 279 -29.39 -10.59 -28.54
N SER A 280 -30.01 -9.50 -28.13
CA SER A 280 -31.45 -9.27 -28.42
C SER A 280 -31.74 -7.89 -28.98
N SER A 281 -31.19 -7.62 -30.15
CA SER A 281 -31.87 -6.71 -31.08
C SER A 281 -32.87 -7.56 -31.87
N PRO A 282 -34.19 -7.42 -31.67
CA PRO A 282 -35.14 -8.01 -32.60
C PRO A 282 -34.94 -7.32 -33.93
N ALA A 283 -34.63 -8.13 -34.96
CA ALA A 283 -34.69 -7.66 -36.35
C ALA A 283 -36.11 -7.15 -36.66
N PRO A 284 -36.22 -6.09 -37.45
CA PRO A 284 -37.48 -5.51 -37.86
C PRO A 284 -38.33 -6.44 -38.72
#